data_64b852963b7f469728612101d421ae34
#
_entry.id   64b852963b7f469728612101d421ae34
#
_cell.length_a   1.000
_cell.length_b   1.000
_cell.length_c   1.000
_cell.angle_alpha   90.00
_cell.angle_beta   90.00
_cell.angle_gamma   90.00
#
_symmetry.space_group_name_H-M   'P 1'
#
loop_
_entity.id
_entity.type
_entity.pdbx_description
1 polymer ?
#
loop_
_entity_poly.entity_id
_entity_poly.type
_entity_poly.pdbx_seq_one_letter_code
_entity_poly.pdbx_strand_id
1 'polypeptide(L)'
;HCLCEQVLEPLLSKTFIYDNYASQKGKGTHFGLDRLKAFMAAYYRKNGAGGWVLKCDVRKYFYRINHDVLKTQLRRLIKDRDVLWLLDMIIDSTEGPGIPIGNHTSQWFAILYLSDMDHMIKERLGIKYYGRYMDDFYLIHEDRAYLQFCLEEIRRFLVPLDLELNQKTAIFPLSQGIDFLGFRTYLTDSGKVVRKVRRESKNRIRRKITKFRHLVDEGRVDLSPDQRDRRPVLQPVQGRNGGKTLWRNLYPLCPLEASSSRRTQSTTDRRSGGSSAHRTRPRAERAW
;
A
#
# COMPACT_ATOMS: atom_id res chain seq x y z
N HIS A 1 -5.53 -5.85 -16.28
CA HIS A 1 -6.44 -5.97 -15.11
C HIS A 1 -6.94 -7.40 -14.92
N CYS A 2 -7.55 -8.08 -15.92
CA CYS A 2 -8.05 -9.46 -15.80
C CYS A 2 -7.04 -10.43 -15.18
N LEU A 3 -5.81 -10.47 -15.68
CA LEU A 3 -4.74 -11.32 -15.12
C LEU A 3 -4.50 -11.05 -13.64
N CYS A 4 -4.50 -9.78 -13.23
CA CYS A 4 -4.29 -9.42 -11.82
C CYS A 4 -5.46 -9.83 -10.94
N GLU A 5 -6.69 -9.54 -11.34
CA GLU A 5 -7.89 -9.75 -10.54
C GLU A 5 -8.33 -11.21 -10.49
N GLN A 6 -8.20 -11.94 -11.62
CA GLN A 6 -8.70 -13.31 -11.74
C GLN A 6 -7.65 -14.37 -11.42
N VAL A 7 -6.35 -14.06 -11.56
CA VAL A 7 -5.27 -15.03 -11.37
C VAL A 7 -4.36 -14.63 -10.21
N LEU A 8 -3.71 -13.45 -10.28
CA LEU A 8 -2.68 -13.10 -9.31
C LEU A 8 -3.27 -12.80 -7.92
N GLU A 9 -4.33 -12.00 -7.82
CA GLU A 9 -4.94 -11.65 -6.54
C GLU A 9 -5.43 -12.89 -5.76
N PRO A 10 -6.23 -13.80 -6.32
CA PRO A 10 -6.71 -14.97 -5.59
C PRO A 10 -5.61 -15.94 -5.15
N LEU A 11 -4.51 -16.04 -5.89
CA LEU A 11 -3.40 -16.93 -5.59
C LEU A 11 -2.41 -16.30 -4.61
N LEU A 12 -1.94 -15.08 -4.92
CA LEU A 12 -0.86 -14.44 -4.17
C LEU A 12 -1.31 -13.83 -2.85
N SER A 13 -2.54 -13.29 -2.78
CA SER A 13 -3.03 -12.65 -1.54
C SER A 13 -3.08 -13.59 -0.34
N LYS A 14 -3.24 -14.89 -0.57
CA LYS A 14 -3.25 -15.93 0.47
C LYS A 14 -1.88 -16.14 1.13
N THR A 15 -0.81 -15.77 0.43
CA THR A 15 0.57 -15.93 0.91
C THR A 15 1.09 -14.69 1.62
N PHE A 16 0.36 -13.57 1.59
CA PHE A 16 0.82 -12.33 2.19
C PHE A 16 0.39 -12.22 3.64
N ILE A 17 1.29 -11.69 4.46
CA ILE A 17 0.92 -11.32 5.83
C ILE A 17 -0.20 -10.27 5.84
N TYR A 18 -0.98 -10.24 6.92
CA TYR A 18 -2.06 -9.26 7.08
C TYR A 18 -1.55 -7.81 7.01
N ASP A 19 -0.37 -7.54 7.57
CA ASP A 19 0.24 -6.21 7.68
C ASP A 19 1.10 -5.82 6.48
N ASN A 20 0.82 -6.40 5.31
CA ASN A 20 1.25 -5.90 4.01
C ASN A 20 0.10 -5.08 3.41
N TYR A 21 0.35 -3.80 3.11
CA TYR A 21 -0.70 -2.81 2.87
C TYR A 21 -0.86 -2.40 1.40
N ALA A 22 0.05 -2.79 0.53
CA ALA A 22 0.08 -2.31 -0.85
C ALA A 22 -0.84 -3.10 -1.78
N SER A 23 -1.50 -2.41 -2.69
CA SER A 23 -2.20 -2.92 -3.89
C SER A 23 -3.13 -4.13 -3.72
N GLN A 24 -3.61 -4.39 -2.51
CA GLN A 24 -4.58 -5.44 -2.20
C GLN A 24 -5.96 -4.82 -1.99
N LYS A 25 -7.02 -5.54 -2.36
CA LYS A 25 -8.42 -5.10 -2.15
C LYS A 25 -8.69 -4.84 -0.67
N GLY A 26 -9.29 -3.69 -0.37
CA GLY A 26 -9.56 -3.26 1.00
C GLY A 26 -8.33 -2.79 1.80
N LYS A 27 -7.15 -2.78 1.20
CA LYS A 27 -5.93 -2.24 1.80
C LYS A 27 -5.47 -0.96 1.08
N GLY A 28 -4.35 -0.40 1.46
CA GLY A 28 -3.78 0.81 0.87
C GLY A 28 -3.24 1.77 1.93
N THR A 29 -2.99 3.00 1.51
CA THR A 29 -2.36 4.03 2.36
C THR A 29 -3.11 4.26 3.68
N HIS A 30 -4.44 4.42 3.62
CA HIS A 30 -5.24 4.68 4.83
C HIS A 30 -5.25 3.48 5.76
N PHE A 31 -5.42 2.27 5.22
CA PHE A 31 -5.35 1.04 6.00
C PHE A 31 -4.00 0.90 6.71
N GLY A 32 -2.88 1.08 5.99
CA GLY A 32 -1.54 1.02 6.59
C GLY A 32 -1.32 2.04 7.70
N LEU A 33 -1.83 3.25 7.51
CA LEU A 33 -1.75 4.31 8.52
C LEU A 33 -2.62 4.00 9.75
N ASP A 34 -3.78 3.39 9.58
CA ASP A 34 -4.66 2.99 10.69
C ASP A 34 -4.07 1.80 11.45
N ARG A 35 -3.44 0.86 10.74
CA ARG A 35 -2.67 -0.23 11.36
C ARG A 35 -1.50 0.30 12.18
N LEU A 36 -0.70 1.23 11.63
CA LEU A 36 0.38 1.88 12.38
C LEU A 36 -0.14 2.56 13.65
N LYS A 37 -1.24 3.31 13.55
CA LYS A 37 -1.90 3.93 14.71
C LYS A 37 -2.30 2.89 15.76
N ALA A 38 -2.93 1.79 15.32
CA ALA A 38 -3.34 0.69 16.20
C ALA A 38 -2.14 0.02 16.89
N PHE A 39 -1.04 -0.20 16.15
CA PHE A 39 0.19 -0.77 16.69
C PHE A 39 0.84 0.14 17.73
N MET A 40 0.97 1.43 17.45
CA MET A 40 1.53 2.38 18.42
C MET A 40 0.68 2.46 19.69
N ALA A 41 -0.65 2.46 19.57
CA ALA A 41 -1.55 2.46 20.72
C ALA A 41 -1.48 1.14 21.52
N ALA A 42 -1.40 -0.01 20.85
CA ALA A 42 -1.25 -1.31 21.52
C ALA A 42 0.12 -1.45 22.18
N TYR A 43 1.17 -0.96 21.53
CA TYR A 43 2.51 -0.92 22.10
C TYR A 43 2.54 -0.07 23.37
N TYR A 44 2.00 1.15 23.33
CA TYR A 44 1.95 2.06 24.47
C TYR A 44 1.22 1.43 25.68
N ARG A 45 0.08 0.78 25.46
CA ARG A 45 -0.67 0.11 26.56
C ARG A 45 0.14 -0.98 27.23
N LYS A 46 1.03 -1.65 26.51
CA LYS A 46 1.84 -2.75 27.06
C LYS A 46 3.16 -2.26 27.67
N ASN A 47 3.84 -1.33 26.99
CA ASN A 47 5.25 -1.00 27.24
C ASN A 47 5.46 0.49 27.63
N GLY A 48 4.38 1.31 27.67
CA GLY A 48 4.50 2.75 27.90
C GLY A 48 5.05 3.52 26.69
N ALA A 49 5.56 4.71 26.93
CA ALA A 49 6.07 5.63 25.91
C ALA A 49 7.48 5.29 25.39
N GLY A 50 8.23 4.47 26.12
CA GLY A 50 9.59 4.03 25.77
C GLY A 50 9.58 3.09 24.55
N GLY A 51 10.74 2.92 23.94
CA GLY A 51 10.92 1.98 22.84
C GLY A 51 11.57 2.58 21.60
N TRP A 52 11.75 1.73 20.61
CA TRP A 52 12.54 2.03 19.43
C TRP A 52 11.80 1.64 18.17
N VAL A 53 12.14 2.31 17.09
CA VAL A 53 11.63 2.05 15.75
C VAL A 53 12.80 1.80 14.84
N LEU A 54 12.77 0.69 14.10
CA LEU A 54 13.59 0.48 12.92
C LEU A 54 12.73 0.84 11.71
N LYS A 55 13.13 1.87 10.96
CA LYS A 55 12.50 2.31 9.72
C LYS A 55 13.40 1.97 8.55
N CYS A 56 12.88 1.23 7.60
CA CYS A 56 13.60 0.75 6.42
C CYS A 56 12.92 1.19 5.14
N ASP A 57 13.74 1.29 4.10
CA ASP A 57 13.33 1.56 2.72
C ASP A 57 14.30 0.82 1.80
N VAL A 58 13.81 0.10 0.79
CA VAL A 58 14.67 -0.65 -0.13
C VAL A 58 15.08 0.26 -1.29
N ARG A 59 16.39 0.32 -1.55
CA ARG A 59 16.95 1.20 -2.57
C ARG A 59 16.56 0.76 -3.98
N LYS A 60 15.96 1.68 -4.76
CA LYS A 60 15.59 1.47 -6.17
C LYS A 60 14.81 0.15 -6.40
N TYR A 61 13.89 -0.18 -5.51
CA TYR A 61 13.24 -1.48 -5.41
C TYR A 61 12.79 -2.05 -6.75
N PHE A 62 11.90 -1.36 -7.47
CA PHE A 62 11.33 -1.80 -8.75
C PHE A 62 12.38 -1.98 -9.86
N TYR A 63 13.51 -1.30 -9.77
CA TYR A 63 14.60 -1.35 -10.76
C TYR A 63 15.61 -2.47 -10.48
N ARG A 64 15.54 -3.13 -9.31
CA ARG A 64 16.52 -4.11 -8.88
C ARG A 64 15.95 -5.50 -8.65
N ILE A 65 14.67 -5.69 -8.92
CA ILE A 65 14.05 -7.02 -8.82
C ILE A 65 14.72 -7.95 -9.83
N ASN A 66 15.30 -9.04 -9.33
CA ASN A 66 15.94 -10.07 -10.15
C ASN A 66 14.85 -10.95 -10.78
N HIS A 67 14.90 -11.10 -12.11
CA HIS A 67 13.89 -11.84 -12.87
C HIS A 67 13.87 -13.33 -12.50
N ASP A 68 15.04 -13.97 -12.36
CA ASP A 68 15.12 -15.42 -12.08
C ASP A 68 14.57 -15.74 -10.69
N VAL A 69 14.88 -14.90 -9.70
CA VAL A 69 14.34 -15.03 -8.35
C VAL A 69 12.83 -14.87 -8.37
N LEU A 70 12.31 -13.82 -9.02
CA LEU A 70 10.88 -13.57 -9.13
C LEU A 70 10.14 -14.72 -9.84
N LYS A 71 10.67 -15.19 -10.98
CA LYS A 71 10.12 -16.34 -11.70
C LYS A 71 10.12 -17.59 -10.85
N THR A 72 11.16 -17.82 -10.07
CA THR A 72 11.24 -18.94 -9.13
C THR A 72 10.15 -18.87 -8.06
N GLN A 73 9.90 -17.68 -7.49
CA GLN A 73 8.84 -17.47 -6.52
C GLN A 73 7.45 -17.72 -7.14
N LEU A 74 7.20 -17.21 -8.36
CA LEU A 74 5.94 -17.44 -9.07
C LEU A 74 5.69 -18.92 -9.35
N ARG A 75 6.71 -19.69 -9.77
CA ARG A 75 6.61 -21.12 -10.04
C ARG A 75 6.31 -21.97 -8.81
N ARG A 76 6.60 -21.49 -7.61
CA ARG A 76 6.17 -22.16 -6.37
C ARG A 76 4.66 -22.12 -6.20
N LEU A 77 4.00 -21.04 -6.64
CA LEU A 77 2.60 -20.76 -6.39
C LEU A 77 1.69 -21.07 -7.58
N ILE A 78 2.19 -20.91 -8.80
CA ILE A 78 1.45 -21.06 -10.05
C ILE A 78 1.99 -22.30 -10.78
N LYS A 79 1.09 -23.20 -11.20
CA LYS A 79 1.44 -24.43 -11.93
C LYS A 79 1.00 -24.42 -13.39
N ASP A 80 0.09 -23.53 -13.75
CA ASP A 80 -0.39 -23.35 -15.11
C ASP A 80 0.74 -22.82 -16.01
N ARG A 81 1.04 -23.55 -17.08
CA ARG A 81 2.17 -23.25 -17.98
C ARG A 81 1.93 -22.01 -18.84
N ASP A 82 0.70 -21.79 -19.30
CA ASP A 82 0.35 -20.67 -20.15
C ASP A 82 0.37 -19.36 -19.35
N VAL A 83 -0.13 -19.41 -18.11
CA VAL A 83 -0.02 -18.28 -17.17
C VAL A 83 1.44 -17.97 -16.87
N LEU A 84 2.27 -18.97 -16.58
CA LEU A 84 3.70 -18.76 -16.31
C LEU A 84 4.43 -18.17 -17.53
N TRP A 85 4.15 -18.68 -18.72
CA TRP A 85 4.71 -18.15 -19.97
C TRP A 85 4.36 -16.66 -20.17
N LEU A 86 3.08 -16.29 -19.93
CA LEU A 86 2.64 -14.91 -20.03
C LEU A 86 3.33 -14.02 -18.98
N LEU A 87 3.47 -14.50 -17.74
CA LEU A 87 4.14 -13.77 -16.68
C LEU A 87 5.64 -13.57 -16.98
N ASP A 88 6.30 -14.60 -17.50
CA ASP A 88 7.70 -14.51 -17.93
C ASP A 88 7.88 -13.46 -19.03
N MET A 89 7.01 -13.44 -20.05
CA MET A 89 7.02 -12.40 -21.08
C MET A 89 6.88 -10.98 -20.50
N ILE A 90 5.99 -10.80 -19.52
CA ILE A 90 5.79 -9.49 -18.88
C ILE A 90 7.03 -9.10 -18.07
N ILE A 91 7.66 -10.03 -17.35
CA ILE A 91 8.87 -9.78 -16.56
C ILE A 91 10.02 -9.43 -17.51
N ASP A 92 10.24 -10.21 -18.57
CA ASP A 92 11.33 -10.05 -19.52
C ASP A 92 11.14 -8.85 -20.48
N SER A 93 10.00 -8.19 -20.45
CA SER A 93 9.77 -6.95 -21.24
C SER A 93 10.66 -5.79 -20.79
N THR A 94 11.36 -5.92 -19.67
CA THR A 94 12.36 -4.95 -19.20
C THR A 94 13.75 -5.53 -19.45
N GLU A 95 14.63 -4.79 -20.12
CA GLU A 95 16.02 -5.18 -20.31
C GLU A 95 16.77 -5.10 -18.98
N GLY A 96 17.48 -6.18 -18.61
CA GLY A 96 18.22 -6.28 -17.35
C GLY A 96 17.34 -6.44 -16.13
N PRO A 97 17.84 -6.15 -14.92
CA PRO A 97 17.06 -6.28 -13.71
C PRO A 97 15.96 -5.22 -13.60
N GLY A 98 14.92 -5.52 -12.83
CA GLY A 98 13.77 -4.63 -12.61
C GLY A 98 12.52 -5.08 -13.34
N ILE A 99 11.40 -4.48 -12.99
CA ILE A 99 10.09 -4.77 -13.56
C ILE A 99 9.45 -3.51 -14.13
N PRO A 100 8.58 -3.62 -15.16
CA PRO A 100 7.98 -2.47 -15.83
C PRO A 100 7.21 -1.58 -14.87
N ILE A 101 7.56 -0.29 -14.80
CA ILE A 101 6.86 0.66 -13.95
C ILE A 101 5.57 1.10 -14.62
N GLY A 102 4.45 1.05 -13.89
CA GLY A 102 3.13 1.46 -14.37
C GLY A 102 2.22 0.28 -14.73
N ASN A 103 2.75 -0.92 -14.83
CA ASN A 103 1.94 -2.12 -15.02
C ASN A 103 1.31 -2.56 -13.69
N HIS A 104 0.06 -3.00 -13.73
CA HIS A 104 -0.63 -3.52 -12.55
C HIS A 104 0.01 -4.81 -12.04
N THR A 105 0.48 -5.67 -12.94
CA THR A 105 1.22 -6.89 -12.61
C THR A 105 2.48 -6.62 -11.80
N SER A 106 3.21 -5.54 -12.11
CA SER A 106 4.44 -5.17 -11.40
C SER A 106 4.21 -4.86 -9.91
N GLN A 107 3.02 -4.39 -9.56
CA GLN A 107 2.68 -4.18 -8.14
C GLN A 107 2.56 -5.52 -7.40
N TRP A 108 1.93 -6.53 -8.00
CA TRP A 108 1.82 -7.87 -7.44
C TRP A 108 3.17 -8.56 -7.34
N PHE A 109 4.01 -8.40 -8.35
CA PHE A 109 5.39 -8.90 -8.34
C PHE A 109 6.21 -8.29 -7.20
N ALA A 110 6.13 -6.97 -7.04
CA ALA A 110 6.82 -6.27 -5.95
C ALA A 110 6.30 -6.68 -4.56
N ILE A 111 5.02 -6.97 -4.40
CA ILE A 111 4.52 -7.47 -3.12
C ILE A 111 5.06 -8.86 -2.83
N LEU A 112 5.01 -9.75 -3.83
CA LEU A 112 5.44 -11.14 -3.73
C LEU A 112 6.94 -11.24 -3.42
N TYR A 113 7.75 -10.44 -4.09
CA TYR A 113 9.21 -10.53 -4.03
C TYR A 113 9.79 -10.43 -2.61
N LEU A 114 9.14 -9.69 -1.72
CA LEU A 114 9.50 -9.55 -0.30
C LEU A 114 8.57 -10.31 0.65
N SER A 115 7.67 -11.16 0.16
CA SER A 115 6.71 -11.86 1.01
C SER A 115 7.39 -12.79 2.01
N ASP A 116 8.43 -13.53 1.57
CA ASP A 116 9.18 -14.42 2.45
C ASP A 116 9.93 -13.64 3.56
N MET A 117 10.37 -12.38 3.27
CA MET A 117 10.93 -11.48 4.28
C MET A 117 9.88 -11.06 5.31
N ASP A 118 8.64 -10.81 4.87
CA ASP A 118 7.55 -10.47 5.78
C ASP A 118 7.29 -11.59 6.79
N HIS A 119 7.27 -12.83 6.33
CA HIS A 119 7.13 -14.02 7.18
C HIS A 119 8.33 -14.21 8.10
N MET A 120 9.54 -14.04 7.59
CA MET A 120 10.77 -14.08 8.41
C MET A 120 10.68 -13.07 9.56
N ILE A 121 10.28 -11.83 9.31
CA ILE A 121 10.18 -10.78 10.34
C ILE A 121 9.07 -11.10 11.36
N LYS A 122 7.90 -11.55 10.90
CA LYS A 122 6.75 -11.83 11.77
C LYS A 122 6.91 -13.11 12.57
N GLU A 123 7.38 -14.18 11.95
CA GLU A 123 7.34 -15.54 12.50
C GLU A 123 8.67 -15.93 13.13
N ARG A 124 9.79 -15.72 12.42
CA ARG A 124 11.12 -16.10 12.92
C ARG A 124 11.72 -15.07 13.87
N LEU A 125 11.64 -13.77 13.53
CA LEU A 125 12.09 -12.69 14.42
C LEU A 125 11.01 -12.25 15.41
N GLY A 126 9.79 -12.77 15.35
CA GLY A 126 8.74 -12.52 16.35
C GLY A 126 8.30 -11.05 16.49
N ILE A 127 8.56 -10.20 15.49
CA ILE A 127 8.22 -8.78 15.56
C ILE A 127 6.72 -8.57 15.38
N LYS A 128 6.02 -8.36 16.49
CA LYS A 128 4.58 -8.14 16.51
C LYS A 128 4.14 -6.89 15.77
N TYR A 129 4.85 -5.78 15.96
CA TYR A 129 4.50 -4.46 15.43
C TYR A 129 5.33 -4.14 14.19
N TYR A 130 5.08 -4.89 13.13
CA TYR A 130 5.69 -4.78 11.80
C TYR A 130 4.63 -4.50 10.76
N GLY A 131 4.93 -3.62 9.81
CA GLY A 131 4.09 -3.38 8.65
C GLY A 131 4.87 -2.86 7.46
N ARG A 132 4.45 -3.26 6.26
CA ARG A 132 5.11 -2.92 4.99
C ARG A 132 4.14 -2.36 3.97
N TYR A 133 4.62 -1.36 3.22
CA TYR A 133 4.00 -0.86 2.01
C TYR A 133 5.04 -0.81 0.89
N MET A 134 5.03 -1.80 0.00
CA MET A 134 6.06 -2.02 -1.04
C MET A 134 7.46 -2.14 -0.43
N ASP A 135 8.32 -1.17 -0.70
CA ASP A 135 9.71 -1.03 -0.25
C ASP A 135 9.85 -0.35 1.11
N ASP A 136 8.80 0.30 1.59
CA ASP A 136 8.78 1.09 2.82
C ASP A 136 8.17 0.29 3.98
N PHE A 137 8.93 0.05 5.07
CA PHE A 137 8.46 -0.74 6.20
C PHE A 137 9.03 -0.27 7.55
N TYR A 138 8.38 -0.67 8.62
CA TYR A 138 8.77 -0.32 9.98
C TYR A 138 8.62 -1.50 10.94
N LEU A 139 9.49 -1.54 11.95
CA LEU A 139 9.44 -2.45 13.09
C LEU A 139 9.43 -1.61 14.38
N ILE A 140 8.60 -1.96 15.36
CA ILE A 140 8.59 -1.32 16.69
C ILE A 140 8.91 -2.38 17.74
N HIS A 141 9.89 -2.10 18.59
CA HIS A 141 10.32 -2.99 19.67
C HIS A 141 10.81 -2.20 20.89
N GLU A 142 10.79 -2.81 22.06
CA GLU A 142 11.26 -2.20 23.30
C GLU A 142 12.79 -2.16 23.38
N ASP A 143 13.44 -3.15 22.81
CA ASP A 143 14.90 -3.31 22.82
C ASP A 143 15.52 -2.82 21.51
N ARG A 144 16.44 -1.85 21.62
CA ARG A 144 17.22 -1.30 20.52
C ARG A 144 18.23 -2.32 19.95
N ALA A 145 18.86 -3.09 20.84
CA ALA A 145 19.85 -4.08 20.41
C ALA A 145 19.20 -5.19 19.59
N TYR A 146 17.98 -5.60 19.98
CA TYR A 146 17.20 -6.55 19.21
C TYR A 146 16.82 -6.01 17.81
N LEU A 147 16.46 -4.75 17.70
CA LEU A 147 16.20 -4.14 16.38
C LEU A 147 17.47 -4.04 15.53
N GLN A 148 18.64 -3.86 16.15
CA GLN A 148 19.91 -3.92 15.44
C GLN A 148 20.19 -5.33 14.89
N PHE A 149 19.93 -6.35 15.69
CA PHE A 149 19.99 -7.75 15.23
C PHE A 149 19.01 -8.01 14.08
N CYS A 150 17.75 -7.55 14.20
CA CYS A 150 16.76 -7.67 13.12
C CYS A 150 17.23 -6.97 11.83
N LEU A 151 17.87 -5.81 11.95
CA LEU A 151 18.42 -5.08 10.81
C LEU A 151 19.49 -5.90 10.07
N GLU A 152 20.39 -6.56 10.78
CA GLU A 152 21.41 -7.41 10.17
C GLU A 152 20.81 -8.66 9.51
N GLU A 153 19.81 -9.29 10.14
CA GLU A 153 19.08 -10.42 9.55
C GLU A 153 18.33 -10.00 8.27
N ILE A 154 17.71 -8.82 8.27
CA ILE A 154 17.04 -8.27 7.07
C ILE A 154 18.06 -8.02 5.96
N ARG A 155 19.23 -7.44 6.27
CA ARG A 155 20.30 -7.23 5.30
C ARG A 155 20.77 -8.55 4.68
N ARG A 156 21.02 -9.57 5.50
CA ARG A 156 21.41 -10.93 5.03
C ARG A 156 20.34 -11.53 4.11
N PHE A 157 19.06 -11.34 4.46
CA PHE A 157 17.95 -11.83 3.66
C PHE A 157 17.86 -11.14 2.29
N LEU A 158 18.20 -9.86 2.18
CA LEU A 158 18.12 -9.10 0.95
C LEU A 158 19.27 -9.41 -0.04
N VAL A 159 20.43 -9.92 0.42
CA VAL A 159 21.59 -10.24 -0.44
C VAL A 159 21.21 -11.20 -1.57
N PRO A 160 20.64 -12.38 -1.34
CA PRO A 160 20.27 -13.32 -2.41
C PRO A 160 19.12 -12.81 -3.33
N LEU A 161 18.47 -11.72 -2.95
CA LEU A 161 17.46 -11.03 -3.75
C LEU A 161 18.05 -9.88 -4.60
N ASP A 162 19.35 -9.67 -4.60
CA ASP A 162 20.03 -8.53 -5.24
C ASP A 162 19.53 -7.16 -4.76
N LEU A 163 19.03 -7.10 -3.52
CA LEU A 163 18.48 -5.90 -2.91
C LEU A 163 19.36 -5.37 -1.78
N GLU A 164 19.28 -4.06 -1.57
CA GLU A 164 19.94 -3.38 -0.46
C GLU A 164 19.04 -2.34 0.18
N LEU A 165 19.20 -2.10 1.46
CA LEU A 165 18.50 -1.03 2.16
C LEU A 165 19.05 0.35 1.77
N ASN A 166 18.17 1.34 1.76
CA ASN A 166 18.52 2.73 1.55
C ASN A 166 19.36 3.24 2.75
N GLN A 167 20.29 4.17 2.51
CA GLN A 167 21.08 4.85 3.55
C GLN A 167 20.23 5.58 4.60
N LYS A 168 18.95 5.86 4.30
CA LYS A 168 18.00 6.46 5.25
C LYS A 168 17.45 5.46 6.28
N THR A 169 17.79 4.18 6.16
CA THR A 169 17.43 3.16 7.17
C THR A 169 18.05 3.53 8.51
N ALA A 170 17.22 3.62 9.55
CA ALA A 170 17.64 4.08 10.85
C ALA A 170 16.85 3.45 11.99
N ILE A 171 17.50 3.31 13.14
CA ILE A 171 16.87 2.99 14.43
C ILE A 171 16.84 4.27 15.25
N PHE A 172 15.64 4.65 15.71
CA PHE A 172 15.43 5.86 16.50
C PHE A 172 14.36 5.64 17.56
N PRO A 173 14.30 6.48 18.61
CA PRO A 173 13.29 6.37 19.67
C PRO A 173 11.86 6.56 19.12
N LEU A 174 10.91 5.77 19.63
CA LEU A 174 9.50 5.84 19.28
C LEU A 174 8.90 7.23 19.54
N SER A 175 9.41 7.96 20.54
CA SER A 175 9.02 9.32 20.88
C SER A 175 9.22 10.32 19.76
N GLN A 176 10.16 10.07 18.83
CA GLN A 176 10.35 10.92 17.66
C GLN A 176 9.20 10.82 16.65
N GLY A 177 8.35 9.76 16.75
CA GLY A 177 7.30 9.47 15.79
C GLY A 177 7.82 8.84 14.50
N ILE A 178 6.91 8.24 13.75
CA ILE A 178 7.20 7.45 12.55
C ILE A 178 6.70 8.18 11.32
N ASP A 179 7.59 8.45 10.37
CA ASP A 179 7.25 8.95 9.05
C ASP A 179 6.91 7.77 8.14
N PHE A 180 5.63 7.67 7.73
CA PHE A 180 5.13 6.57 6.89
C PHE A 180 4.04 7.07 5.94
N LEU A 181 4.10 6.68 4.68
CA LEU A 181 3.11 7.01 3.64
C LEU A 181 2.72 8.49 3.55
N GLY A 182 3.70 9.39 3.74
CA GLY A 182 3.50 10.84 3.64
C GLY A 182 2.96 11.51 4.90
N PHE A 183 2.80 10.75 5.99
CA PHE A 183 2.35 11.25 7.29
C PHE A 183 3.40 10.98 8.36
N ARG A 184 3.40 11.83 9.40
CA ARG A 184 4.09 11.60 10.65
C ARG A 184 3.10 11.18 11.71
N THR A 185 3.29 9.99 12.28
CA THR A 185 2.48 9.45 13.36
C THR A 185 3.30 9.38 14.63
N TYR A 186 2.82 9.95 15.73
CA TYR A 186 3.55 10.01 17.00
C TYR A 186 2.62 9.86 18.20
N LEU A 187 3.20 9.47 19.33
CA LEU A 187 2.55 9.42 20.64
C LEU A 187 2.65 10.78 21.34
N THR A 188 1.59 11.22 21.97
CA THR A 188 1.60 12.31 22.94
C THR A 188 1.99 11.76 24.32
N ASP A 189 2.31 12.65 25.27
CA ASP A 189 2.62 12.26 26.65
C ASP A 189 1.48 11.49 27.33
N SER A 190 0.23 11.79 26.93
CA SER A 190 -0.96 11.05 27.41
C SER A 190 -1.20 9.71 26.69
N GLY A 191 -0.30 9.27 25.81
CA GLY A 191 -0.45 8.03 25.05
C GLY A 191 -1.42 8.09 23.86
N LYS A 192 -1.95 9.28 23.55
CA LYS A 192 -2.79 9.46 22.36
C LYS A 192 -1.93 9.43 21.10
N VAL A 193 -2.30 8.61 20.11
CA VAL A 193 -1.63 8.59 18.82
C VAL A 193 -2.19 9.68 17.91
N VAL A 194 -1.32 10.57 17.45
CA VAL A 194 -1.64 11.70 16.56
C VAL A 194 -0.98 11.49 15.21
N ARG A 195 -1.70 11.81 14.13
CA ARG A 195 -1.21 11.77 12.75
C ARG A 195 -1.25 13.17 12.15
N LYS A 196 -0.13 13.60 11.55
CA LYS A 196 -0.02 14.86 10.82
C LYS A 196 0.56 14.63 9.42
N VAL A 197 0.07 15.38 8.44
CA VAL A 197 0.68 15.37 7.10
C VAL A 197 2.07 15.98 7.18
N ARG A 198 3.08 15.35 6.59
CA ARG A 198 4.46 15.83 6.56
C ARG A 198 4.57 17.17 5.85
N ARG A 199 5.49 18.03 6.33
CA ARG A 199 5.72 19.35 5.77
C ARG A 199 6.10 19.30 4.28
N GLU A 200 6.95 18.34 3.90
CA GLU A 200 7.35 18.13 2.51
C GLU A 200 6.16 17.74 1.62
N SER A 201 5.27 16.89 2.12
CA SER A 201 4.04 16.49 1.40
C SER A 201 3.12 17.70 1.19
N LYS A 202 2.94 18.55 2.21
CA LYS A 202 2.18 19.80 2.09
C LYS A 202 2.81 20.75 1.07
N ASN A 203 4.13 20.94 1.13
CA ASN A 203 4.85 21.83 0.21
C ASN A 203 4.80 21.30 -1.24
N ARG A 204 4.91 19.98 -1.43
CA ARG A 204 4.76 19.37 -2.75
C ARG A 204 3.37 19.60 -3.34
N ILE A 205 2.32 19.44 -2.53
CA ILE A 205 0.93 19.70 -2.96
C ILE A 205 0.75 21.19 -3.29
N ARG A 206 1.22 22.11 -2.44
CA ARG A 206 1.16 23.54 -2.70
C ARG A 206 1.83 23.91 -4.03
N ARG A 207 3.06 23.41 -4.28
CA ARG A 207 3.77 23.64 -5.56
C ARG A 207 2.99 23.10 -6.76
N LYS A 208 2.34 21.92 -6.64
CA LYS A 208 1.50 21.37 -7.70
C LYS A 208 0.28 22.26 -7.96
N ILE A 209 -0.39 22.74 -6.91
CA ILE A 209 -1.55 23.63 -7.03
C ILE A 209 -1.15 24.94 -7.69
N THR A 210 -0.03 25.57 -7.27
CA THR A 210 0.47 26.79 -7.89
C THR A 210 0.77 26.58 -9.38
N LYS A 211 1.47 25.47 -9.72
CA LYS A 211 1.75 25.15 -11.13
C LYS A 211 0.47 24.92 -11.93
N PHE A 212 -0.52 24.24 -11.35
CA PHE A 212 -1.81 24.00 -12.00
C PHE A 212 -2.57 25.31 -12.24
N ARG A 213 -2.57 26.23 -11.25
CA ARG A 213 -3.17 27.57 -11.41
C ARG A 213 -2.53 28.32 -12.60
N HIS A 214 -1.19 28.36 -12.69
CA HIS A 214 -0.52 28.95 -13.86
C HIS A 214 -0.97 28.35 -15.19
N LEU A 215 -1.12 27.01 -15.28
CA LEU A 215 -1.59 26.36 -16.49
C LEU A 215 -3.03 26.74 -16.86
N VAL A 216 -3.87 26.99 -15.87
CA VAL A 216 -5.24 27.49 -16.06
C VAL A 216 -5.21 28.96 -16.52
N ASP A 217 -4.42 29.81 -15.85
CA ASP A 217 -4.27 31.24 -16.18
C ASP A 217 -3.70 31.44 -17.60
N GLU A 218 -2.82 30.54 -18.05
CA GLU A 218 -2.29 30.50 -19.42
C GLU A 218 -3.26 29.88 -20.46
N GLY A 219 -4.48 29.50 -20.06
CA GLY A 219 -5.45 28.85 -20.94
C GLY A 219 -5.06 27.44 -21.44
N ARG A 220 -4.05 26.83 -20.83
CA ARG A 220 -3.53 25.49 -21.20
C ARG A 220 -4.33 24.33 -20.58
N VAL A 221 -5.18 24.63 -19.61
CA VAL A 221 -6.10 23.71 -18.95
C VAL A 221 -7.43 24.40 -18.79
N ASP A 222 -8.49 23.85 -19.36
CA ASP A 222 -9.84 24.33 -19.17
C ASP A 222 -10.48 23.68 -17.93
N LEU A 223 -11.09 24.49 -17.06
CA LEU A 223 -11.83 24.09 -15.88
C LEU A 223 -13.35 24.12 -16.11
N SER A 224 -13.84 24.13 -17.35
CA SER A 224 -15.27 24.17 -17.60
C SER A 224 -16.01 23.04 -16.86
N PRO A 225 -17.22 23.30 -16.33
CA PRO A 225 -17.99 22.34 -15.53
C PRO A 225 -18.29 21.02 -16.27
N ASP A 226 -18.30 21.07 -17.59
CA ASP A 226 -18.60 19.93 -18.46
C ASP A 226 -17.47 18.87 -18.50
N GLN A 227 -16.30 19.19 -17.99
CA GLN A 227 -15.15 18.30 -17.98
C GLN A 227 -14.80 17.75 -16.57
N ARG A 228 -15.60 17.99 -15.55
CA ARG A 228 -15.30 17.51 -14.17
C ARG A 228 -15.18 16.00 -14.06
N ASP A 229 -15.84 15.27 -14.98
CA ASP A 229 -15.78 13.80 -15.04
C ASP A 229 -14.74 13.25 -16.02
N ARG A 230 -14.08 14.12 -16.81
CA ARG A 230 -13.01 13.71 -17.72
C ARG A 230 -11.67 14.09 -17.14
N ARG A 231 -10.76 13.11 -17.10
CA ARG A 231 -9.35 13.37 -16.73
C ARG A 231 -8.82 14.52 -17.58
N PRO A 232 -8.10 15.51 -17.03
CA PRO A 232 -7.58 16.62 -17.82
C PRO A 232 -6.70 16.08 -18.94
N VAL A 233 -7.13 16.29 -20.17
CA VAL A 233 -6.34 15.98 -21.39
C VAL A 233 -5.36 17.13 -21.56
N LEU A 234 -4.12 16.92 -21.22
CA LEU A 234 -3.04 17.86 -21.55
C LEU A 234 -2.81 17.78 -23.06
N GLN A 235 -3.14 18.86 -23.77
CA GLN A 235 -2.79 18.98 -25.18
C GLN A 235 -1.27 19.00 -25.36
N PRO A 236 -0.70 18.27 -26.33
CA PRO A 236 0.73 18.30 -26.57
C PRO A 236 1.13 19.69 -27.13
N VAL A 237 1.99 20.38 -26.41
CA VAL A 237 2.63 21.60 -26.93
C VAL A 237 3.66 21.16 -27.95
N GLN A 238 3.46 21.53 -29.24
CA GLN A 238 4.51 21.43 -30.23
C GLN A 238 5.61 22.45 -29.92
N GLY A 239 6.57 22.03 -29.10
CA GLY A 239 7.81 22.79 -28.89
C GLY A 239 8.81 22.43 -29.98
N ARG A 240 9.32 23.42 -30.68
CA ARG A 240 10.54 23.31 -31.48
C ARG A 240 11.68 22.89 -30.55
N ASN A 241 12.18 21.70 -30.70
CA ASN A 241 13.36 21.02 -30.16
C ASN A 241 12.98 19.74 -29.40
N GLY A 242 13.49 18.61 -29.94
CA GLY A 242 13.27 17.25 -29.48
C GLY A 242 13.66 17.03 -28.03
N GLY A 243 12.74 17.20 -27.12
CA GLY A 243 12.88 17.03 -25.69
C GLY A 243 11.92 15.97 -25.21
N LYS A 244 12.48 14.96 -24.57
CA LYS A 244 11.87 13.79 -23.96
C LYS A 244 10.58 14.13 -23.21
N THR A 245 9.53 13.41 -23.53
CA THR A 245 8.16 13.51 -23.06
C THR A 245 8.05 13.65 -21.53
N LEU A 246 7.44 14.74 -21.07
CA LEU A 246 7.22 15.13 -19.66
C LEU A 246 6.17 14.27 -18.91
N TRP A 247 5.86 13.08 -19.41
CA TRP A 247 4.80 12.20 -18.90
C TRP A 247 5.16 11.44 -17.62
N ARG A 248 6.42 11.47 -17.19
CA ARG A 248 6.94 10.59 -16.12
C ARG A 248 6.64 11.00 -14.69
N ASN A 249 6.10 12.19 -14.43
CA ASN A 249 6.01 12.72 -13.07
C ASN A 249 4.61 13.06 -12.55
N LEU A 250 3.53 12.63 -13.20
CA LEU A 250 2.16 12.99 -12.80
C LEU A 250 1.35 11.86 -12.14
N TYR A 251 1.92 10.73 -11.86
CA TYR A 251 1.31 9.68 -11.01
C TYR A 251 2.18 9.45 -9.77
N PRO A 252 1.61 9.38 -8.55
CA PRO A 252 0.41 8.65 -8.19
C PRO A 252 -0.56 9.46 -7.30
N LEU A 253 -1.76 9.69 -7.73
CA LEU A 253 -2.89 9.88 -6.82
C LEU A 253 -3.90 8.79 -7.19
N CYS A 254 -4.07 7.84 -6.29
CA CYS A 254 -5.12 6.84 -6.30
C CYS A 254 -6.48 7.53 -6.35
N PRO A 255 -7.43 7.11 -7.21
CA PRO A 255 -8.78 7.67 -7.20
C PRO A 255 -9.45 7.36 -5.86
N LEU A 256 -10.04 8.39 -5.27
CA LEU A 256 -11.01 8.24 -4.20
C LEU A 256 -12.17 7.40 -4.74
N GLU A 257 -12.38 6.22 -4.19
CA GLU A 257 -13.61 5.44 -4.40
C GLU A 257 -14.79 6.26 -3.87
N ALA A 258 -15.61 6.75 -4.78
CA ALA A 258 -16.91 7.29 -4.44
C ALA A 258 -17.80 6.11 -4.00
N SER A 259 -18.08 6.03 -2.71
CA SER A 259 -19.12 5.15 -2.18
C SER A 259 -20.48 5.59 -2.73
N SER A 260 -21.00 4.85 -3.70
CA SER A 260 -22.38 5.01 -4.15
C SER A 260 -23.35 4.48 -3.09
N SER A 261 -23.82 5.35 -2.22
CA SER A 261 -25.02 5.09 -1.45
C SER A 261 -26.22 5.19 -2.38
N ARG A 262 -26.74 4.05 -2.83
CA ARG A 262 -28.07 4.00 -3.46
C ARG A 262 -29.12 4.27 -2.39
N ARG A 263 -29.72 5.46 -2.43
CA ARG A 263 -31.00 5.74 -1.80
C ARG A 263 -32.08 4.96 -2.59
N THR A 264 -32.64 3.96 -1.97
CA THR A 264 -33.90 3.38 -2.40
C THR A 264 -35.04 4.38 -2.07
N GLN A 265 -35.64 4.95 -3.10
CA GLN A 265 -36.91 5.66 -2.97
C GLN A 265 -38.00 4.63 -2.76
N SER A 266 -38.67 4.71 -1.60
CA SER A 266 -39.92 4.02 -1.34
C SER A 266 -41.07 4.75 -1.99
N THR A 267 -41.72 4.15 -2.97
CA THR A 267 -43.03 4.53 -3.42
C THR A 267 -44.08 3.86 -2.51
N THR A 268 -44.81 4.71 -1.83
CA THR A 268 -46.05 4.35 -1.12
C THR A 268 -47.09 3.89 -2.12
N ASP A 269 -47.68 2.70 -1.88
CA ASP A 269 -49.06 2.47 -2.27
C ASP A 269 -49.81 1.70 -1.18
N ARG A 270 -50.99 2.26 -0.85
CA ARG A 270 -51.96 1.78 0.14
C ARG A 270 -52.82 0.67 -0.47
N ARG A 271 -53.09 -0.38 0.29
CA ARG A 271 -54.47 -0.87 0.56
C ARG A 271 -54.49 -2.13 1.41
N SER A 272 -55.08 -1.98 2.56
CA SER A 272 -56.15 -2.76 3.22
C SER A 272 -56.08 -4.29 3.25
N GLY A 273 -56.23 -4.84 4.46
CA GLY A 273 -57.06 -5.98 4.69
C GLY A 273 -56.46 -7.14 5.50
N GLY A 274 -56.78 -7.25 6.78
CA GLY A 274 -57.42 -8.42 7.34
C GLY A 274 -56.56 -9.50 8.04
N SER A 275 -56.74 -9.52 9.37
CA SER A 275 -57.06 -10.70 10.21
C SER A 275 -55.94 -11.71 10.60
N SER A 276 -55.60 -11.63 11.88
CA SER A 276 -55.63 -12.67 12.94
C SER A 276 -54.91 -14.01 12.71
N ALA A 277 -54.03 -14.36 13.59
CA ALA A 277 -54.11 -15.41 14.59
C ALA A 277 -52.74 -16.06 14.94
N HIS A 278 -52.39 -15.91 16.18
CA HIS A 278 -51.93 -16.91 17.14
C HIS A 278 -50.91 -18.02 16.78
N ARG A 279 -49.92 -18.04 17.60
CA ARG A 279 -49.36 -19.16 18.40
C ARG A 279 -47.90 -19.55 18.16
N THR A 280 -47.20 -19.39 19.26
CA THR A 280 -46.29 -20.31 20.00
C THR A 280 -44.92 -20.56 19.52
N ARG A 281 -44.00 -20.14 20.40
CA ARG A 281 -42.62 -20.69 20.58
C ARG A 281 -42.70 -22.18 21.01
N PRO A 282 -41.64 -22.96 20.79
CA PRO A 282 -40.80 -23.23 21.93
C PRO A 282 -39.26 -23.24 21.68
N ARG A 283 -38.61 -23.13 22.77
CA ARG A 283 -37.23 -23.27 23.23
C ARG A 283 -36.68 -24.68 23.02
N ALA A 284 -35.38 -24.79 22.77
CA ALA A 284 -34.43 -25.78 23.31
C ALA A 284 -33.07 -25.53 22.64
N GLU A 285 -32.06 -25.16 23.32
CA GLU A 285 -31.09 -25.82 24.23
C GLU A 285 -30.08 -26.71 23.49
N ARG A 286 -28.83 -26.28 23.71
CA ARG A 286 -27.54 -27.03 23.92
C ARG A 286 -26.81 -27.59 22.70
N ALA A 287 -25.63 -27.21 22.68
CA ALA A 287 -24.31 -27.73 23.01
C ALA A 287 -23.58 -28.38 21.82
N TRP A 288 -22.48 -27.96 21.52
CA TRP A 288 -21.05 -28.32 21.70
C TRP A 288 -20.16 -27.25 21.08
#